data_f2f22ab9a2f469c0bf8386ef7ca9c91c
#
_entry.id   f2f22ab9a2f469c0bf8386ef7ca9c91c
#
_cell.length_a   1.000
_cell.length_b   1.000
_cell.length_c   1.000
_cell.angle_alpha   90.00
_cell.angle_beta   90.00
_cell.angle_gamma   90.00
#
_symmetry.space_group_name_H-M   'P 1'
#
loop_
_entity.id
_entity.type
_entity.pdbx_description
1 polymer ?
#
loop_
_entity_poly.entity_id
_entity_poly.type
_entity_poly.pdbx_seq_one_letter_code
_entity_poly.pdbx_strand_id
1 'polypeptide(L)'
;MVVGVNAGDPQAAVKLVRDQQVGGIFLGGNETALLQNRALDEVQRAAKVPVSVAIDEEGGRVQRIDALDGDMPSARKMASTLTPAQVRAKAAERGRQMRARGVTVDYAPDADITDQPDRDIVGDRSFGAEPEVARKYVLAFAQGLRDAGVQPVLKHFPGHGHATGDSHKGLVRTPPLASLRKVDLVPYRDIGEYGEIGVMVGHLDVPDLTGGTPSTLSAPAYRLLRKDYAFDGPVITDDLGAMKAITAQYPLPAAVLKALQAGADQALWSSGGNVGTVLTTLEQALASGDLPAARVNEALTRVLTAKRACG
;
A
#
# COMPACT_ATOMS: atom_id res chain seq x y z
N MET A 1 -4.14 0.96 -11.73
CA MET A 1 -2.89 1.72 -11.53
C MET A 1 -3.13 2.81 -10.51
N VAL A 2 -2.16 3.05 -9.63
CA VAL A 2 -2.13 4.17 -8.69
C VAL A 2 -0.87 4.98 -8.98
N VAL A 3 -1.03 6.26 -9.28
CA VAL A 3 0.05 7.11 -9.80
C VAL A 3 0.32 8.25 -8.84
N GLY A 4 1.59 8.46 -8.51
CA GLY A 4 2.01 9.60 -7.70
C GLY A 4 1.71 10.93 -8.39
N VAL A 5 1.16 11.86 -7.64
CA VAL A 5 0.92 13.24 -8.07
C VAL A 5 1.54 14.21 -7.07
N ASN A 6 1.94 15.37 -7.56
CA ASN A 6 2.35 16.46 -6.68
C ASN A 6 1.11 17.06 -6.01
N ALA A 7 0.98 16.86 -4.70
CA ALA A 7 -0.15 17.41 -3.94
C ALA A 7 -0.14 18.95 -3.86
N GLY A 8 0.95 19.60 -4.26
CA GLY A 8 1.05 21.06 -4.43
C GLY A 8 0.47 21.59 -5.76
N ASP A 9 0.16 20.69 -6.72
CA ASP A 9 -0.36 21.08 -8.05
C ASP A 9 -1.70 20.36 -8.35
N PRO A 10 -2.83 20.89 -7.87
CA PRO A 10 -4.15 20.31 -8.12
C PRO A 10 -4.50 20.20 -9.61
N GLN A 11 -4.07 21.14 -10.43
CA GLN A 11 -4.42 21.15 -11.87
C GLN A 11 -3.69 20.02 -12.63
N ALA A 12 -2.45 19.71 -12.26
CA ALA A 12 -1.74 18.56 -12.83
C ALA A 12 -2.44 17.23 -12.48
N ALA A 13 -2.94 17.09 -11.26
CA ALA A 13 -3.70 15.91 -10.84
C ALA A 13 -5.03 15.77 -11.61
N VAL A 14 -5.79 16.86 -11.79
CA VAL A 14 -7.01 16.90 -12.59
C VAL A 14 -6.71 16.52 -14.05
N LYS A 15 -5.65 17.09 -14.62
CA LYS A 15 -5.22 16.79 -16.00
C LYS A 15 -4.85 15.32 -16.16
N LEU A 16 -4.06 14.75 -15.23
CA LEU A 16 -3.67 13.34 -15.25
C LEU A 16 -4.91 12.43 -15.28
N VAL A 17 -5.84 12.65 -14.37
CA VAL A 17 -7.05 11.82 -14.26
C VAL A 17 -7.93 11.97 -15.49
N ARG A 18 -8.16 13.19 -15.97
CA ARG A 18 -8.97 13.47 -17.18
C ARG A 18 -8.38 12.80 -18.42
N ASP A 19 -7.08 12.96 -18.64
CA ASP A 19 -6.43 12.56 -19.88
C ASP A 19 -6.06 11.07 -19.91
N GLN A 20 -5.72 10.49 -18.75
CA GLN A 20 -5.22 9.11 -18.64
C GLN A 20 -6.17 8.13 -17.94
N GLN A 21 -7.24 8.62 -17.31
CA GLN A 21 -8.25 7.81 -16.62
C GLN A 21 -7.64 6.77 -15.65
N VAL A 22 -6.63 7.19 -14.87
CA VAL A 22 -6.00 6.33 -13.85
C VAL A 22 -6.99 5.96 -12.77
N GLY A 23 -6.90 4.75 -12.25
CA GLY A 23 -7.84 4.24 -11.23
C GLY A 23 -7.57 4.79 -9.82
N GLY A 24 -6.37 5.32 -9.56
CA GLY A 24 -6.00 5.91 -8.28
C GLY A 24 -4.87 6.90 -8.41
N ILE A 25 -4.78 7.82 -7.46
CA ILE A 25 -3.66 8.73 -7.26
C ILE A 25 -3.06 8.52 -5.88
N PHE A 26 -1.76 8.74 -5.77
CA PHE A 26 -1.02 8.69 -4.52
C PHE A 26 -0.44 10.07 -4.20
N LEU A 27 -0.71 10.58 -3.00
CA LEU A 27 -0.22 11.84 -2.50
C LEU A 27 0.94 11.56 -1.54
N GLY A 28 2.16 11.60 -2.06
CA GLY A 28 3.39 11.54 -1.28
C GLY A 28 3.91 12.93 -0.93
N GLY A 29 4.95 12.97 -0.09
CA GLY A 29 5.56 14.23 0.34
C GLY A 29 4.72 15.01 1.35
N ASN A 30 5.04 16.30 1.53
CA ASN A 30 4.46 17.14 2.57
C ASN A 30 3.58 18.28 2.01
N GLU A 31 3.39 18.32 0.70
CA GLU A 31 2.50 19.31 0.08
C GLU A 31 1.04 18.96 0.33
N THR A 32 0.21 19.96 0.61
CA THR A 32 -1.16 19.74 1.09
C THR A 32 -2.24 20.44 0.27
N ALA A 33 -1.92 21.13 -0.83
CA ALA A 33 -2.92 21.90 -1.59
C ALA A 33 -4.08 21.05 -2.09
N LEU A 34 -3.82 19.81 -2.55
CA LEU A 34 -4.87 18.86 -2.95
C LEU A 34 -5.78 18.41 -1.78
N LEU A 35 -5.30 18.49 -0.54
CA LEU A 35 -6.02 18.09 0.67
C LEU A 35 -6.81 19.24 1.32
N GLN A 36 -6.85 20.40 0.67
CA GLN A 36 -7.50 21.59 1.16
C GLN A 36 -8.58 22.08 0.19
N ASN A 37 -9.53 22.88 0.69
CA ASN A 37 -10.54 23.58 -0.11
C ASN A 37 -11.33 22.67 -1.06
N ARG A 38 -11.46 21.36 -0.74
CA ARG A 38 -12.14 20.36 -1.57
C ARG A 38 -11.54 20.22 -2.99
N ALA A 39 -10.23 20.46 -3.14
CA ALA A 39 -9.58 20.37 -4.45
C ALA A 39 -9.69 18.96 -5.08
N LEU A 40 -9.78 17.91 -4.27
CA LEU A 40 -10.03 16.54 -4.76
C LEU A 40 -11.41 16.33 -5.39
N ASP A 41 -12.39 17.18 -5.13
CA ASP A 41 -13.69 17.12 -5.83
C ASP A 41 -13.53 17.36 -7.34
N GLU A 42 -12.58 18.21 -7.76
CA GLU A 42 -12.28 18.44 -9.18
C GLU A 42 -11.62 17.22 -9.82
N VAL A 43 -10.73 16.56 -9.08
CA VAL A 43 -10.10 15.31 -9.52
C VAL A 43 -11.16 14.22 -9.74
N GLN A 44 -12.10 14.08 -8.80
CA GLN A 44 -13.20 13.10 -8.93
C GLN A 44 -14.12 13.42 -10.10
N ARG A 45 -14.44 14.69 -10.35
CA ARG A 45 -15.25 15.11 -11.50
C ARG A 45 -14.59 14.86 -12.87
N ALA A 46 -13.27 14.84 -12.92
CA ALA A 46 -12.51 14.54 -14.13
C ALA A 46 -12.47 13.04 -14.49
N ALA A 47 -12.87 12.17 -13.57
CA ALA A 47 -12.80 10.72 -13.72
C ALA A 47 -14.11 10.13 -14.23
N LYS A 48 -14.03 9.10 -15.07
CA LYS A 48 -15.18 8.28 -15.49
C LYS A 48 -15.60 7.25 -14.43
N VAL A 49 -14.66 6.84 -13.59
CA VAL A 49 -14.87 5.91 -12.48
C VAL A 49 -14.23 6.55 -11.24
N PRO A 50 -14.85 6.46 -10.05
CA PRO A 50 -14.28 7.06 -8.84
C PRO A 50 -12.79 6.74 -8.66
N VAL A 51 -11.96 7.75 -8.47
CA VAL A 51 -10.51 7.61 -8.26
C VAL A 51 -10.24 7.31 -6.79
N SER A 52 -9.45 6.26 -6.52
CA SER A 52 -8.90 6.08 -5.17
C SER A 52 -7.87 7.17 -4.89
N VAL A 53 -7.97 7.83 -3.76
CA VAL A 53 -6.98 8.80 -3.27
C VAL A 53 -6.26 8.18 -2.09
N ALA A 54 -4.97 7.88 -2.29
CA ALA A 54 -4.15 7.17 -1.32
C ALA A 54 -3.08 8.09 -0.71
N ILE A 55 -2.81 7.91 0.58
CA ILE A 55 -1.70 8.51 1.32
C ILE A 55 -1.03 7.47 2.21
N ASP A 56 0.13 7.83 2.81
CA ASP A 56 0.72 7.13 3.95
C ASP A 56 0.45 7.95 5.21
N GLU A 57 -0.46 7.52 6.04
CA GLU A 57 -0.81 8.20 7.30
C GLU A 57 -0.66 7.24 8.48
N GLU A 58 0.58 6.78 8.70
CA GLU A 58 0.93 5.79 9.74
C GLU A 58 0.98 6.40 11.15
N GLY A 59 1.19 7.71 11.23
CA GLY A 59 1.59 8.43 12.43
C GLY A 59 3.10 8.53 12.58
N GLY A 60 3.55 9.25 13.62
CA GLY A 60 4.96 9.50 13.86
C GLY A 60 5.62 10.24 12.70
N ARG A 61 6.71 9.65 12.18
CA ARG A 61 7.48 10.24 11.07
C ARG A 61 6.86 10.07 9.68
N VAL A 62 5.78 9.30 9.56
CA VAL A 62 5.09 9.04 8.29
C VAL A 62 3.66 9.55 8.38
N GLN A 63 3.49 10.81 8.04
CA GLN A 63 2.22 11.54 8.05
C GLN A 63 2.13 12.46 6.83
N ARG A 64 0.91 12.80 6.40
CA ARG A 64 0.63 13.70 5.26
C ARG A 64 -0.36 14.82 5.62
N ILE A 65 -1.08 14.64 6.72
CA ILE A 65 -2.08 15.62 7.18
C ILE A 65 -1.78 16.19 8.56
N ASP A 66 -0.60 15.95 9.11
CA ASP A 66 -0.14 16.47 10.39
C ASP A 66 -0.15 18.01 10.44
N ALA A 67 0.31 18.66 9.37
CA ALA A 67 0.25 20.12 9.25
C ALA A 67 -1.17 20.69 9.20
N LEU A 68 -2.18 19.87 8.89
CA LEU A 68 -3.58 20.28 8.77
C LEU A 68 -4.43 19.88 9.98
N ASP A 69 -4.17 18.71 10.57
CA ASP A 69 -5.01 18.09 11.60
C ASP A 69 -4.22 17.75 12.88
N GLY A 70 -2.95 18.16 12.96
CA GLY A 70 -2.06 17.88 14.09
C GLY A 70 -1.42 16.50 14.04
N ASP A 71 -0.41 16.30 14.89
CA ASP A 71 0.40 15.09 14.94
C ASP A 71 -0.37 13.87 15.47
N MET A 72 -0.07 12.69 14.91
CA MET A 72 -0.45 11.39 15.45
C MET A 72 0.81 10.64 15.93
N PRO A 73 0.79 10.00 17.12
CA PRO A 73 1.93 9.24 17.61
C PRO A 73 2.33 8.11 16.66
N SER A 74 3.61 7.72 16.66
CA SER A 74 4.07 6.55 15.93
C SER A 74 3.43 5.26 16.44
N ALA A 75 3.41 4.20 15.62
CA ALA A 75 2.84 2.91 15.98
C ALA A 75 3.45 2.35 17.28
N ARG A 76 4.78 2.39 17.42
CA ARG A 76 5.49 1.98 18.64
C ARG A 76 5.07 2.79 19.86
N LYS A 77 4.92 4.11 19.71
CA LYS A 77 4.46 4.98 20.79
C LYS A 77 3.01 4.66 21.17
N MET A 78 2.14 4.44 20.19
CA MET A 78 0.76 4.02 20.45
C MET A 78 0.71 2.69 21.21
N ALA A 79 1.46 1.68 20.77
CA ALA A 79 1.49 0.37 21.41
C ALA A 79 2.00 0.42 22.86
N SER A 80 2.94 1.35 23.17
CA SER A 80 3.49 1.49 24.52
C SER A 80 2.64 2.33 25.48
N THR A 81 1.68 3.13 24.97
CA THR A 81 0.95 4.09 25.80
C THR A 81 -0.57 3.95 25.74
N LEU A 82 -1.10 3.24 24.76
CA LEU A 82 -2.53 3.10 24.51
C LEU A 82 -2.94 1.61 24.49
N THR A 83 -4.17 1.34 24.84
CA THR A 83 -4.79 0.03 24.59
C THR A 83 -5.19 -0.12 23.10
N PRO A 84 -5.37 -1.35 22.59
CA PRO A 84 -5.87 -1.55 21.23
C PRO A 84 -7.19 -0.81 20.95
N ALA A 85 -8.10 -0.77 21.90
CA ALA A 85 -9.36 -0.03 21.76
C ALA A 85 -9.14 1.50 21.59
N GLN A 86 -8.17 2.06 22.31
CA GLN A 86 -7.80 3.47 22.17
C GLN A 86 -7.09 3.74 20.83
N VAL A 87 -6.27 2.80 20.34
CA VAL A 87 -5.66 2.88 19.00
C VAL A 87 -6.74 2.85 17.91
N ARG A 88 -7.73 1.96 18.01
CA ARG A 88 -8.88 1.93 17.09
C ARG A 88 -9.62 3.28 17.08
N ALA A 89 -9.91 3.84 18.24
CA ALA A 89 -10.59 5.14 18.34
C ALA A 89 -9.78 6.28 17.71
N LYS A 90 -8.45 6.29 17.92
CA LYS A 90 -7.53 7.26 17.35
C LYS A 90 -7.41 7.12 15.83
N ALA A 91 -7.29 5.91 15.31
CA ALA A 91 -7.28 5.63 13.88
C ALA A 91 -8.62 6.02 13.23
N ALA A 92 -9.75 5.80 13.90
CA ALA A 92 -11.06 6.23 13.41
C ALA A 92 -11.19 7.77 13.37
N GLU A 93 -10.63 8.47 14.34
CA GLU A 93 -10.57 9.94 14.33
C GLU A 93 -9.74 10.43 13.13
N ARG A 94 -8.51 9.91 12.97
CA ARG A 94 -7.64 10.25 11.83
C ARG A 94 -8.30 9.89 10.49
N GLY A 95 -8.97 8.75 10.42
CA GLY A 95 -9.74 8.33 9.24
C GLY A 95 -10.85 9.32 8.88
N ARG A 96 -11.60 9.86 9.85
CA ARG A 96 -12.60 10.92 9.59
C ARG A 96 -11.96 12.20 9.05
N GLN A 97 -10.80 12.60 9.58
CA GLN A 97 -10.04 13.75 9.07
C GLN A 97 -9.63 13.51 7.60
N MET A 98 -9.08 12.34 7.28
CA MET A 98 -8.74 11.94 5.91
C MET A 98 -9.97 11.97 4.99
N ARG A 99 -11.09 11.37 5.39
CA ARG A 99 -12.34 11.38 4.59
C ARG A 99 -12.87 12.79 4.34
N ALA A 100 -12.82 13.66 5.33
CA ALA A 100 -13.23 15.05 5.18
C ALA A 100 -12.39 15.80 4.13
N ARG A 101 -11.17 15.31 3.86
CA ARG A 101 -10.25 15.84 2.84
C ARG A 101 -10.34 15.12 1.50
N GLY A 102 -11.18 14.09 1.38
CA GLY A 102 -11.37 13.31 0.13
C GLY A 102 -10.43 12.12 -0.02
N VAL A 103 -9.63 11.79 0.99
CA VAL A 103 -8.79 10.57 1.00
C VAL A 103 -9.67 9.34 1.20
N THR A 104 -9.41 8.29 0.44
CA THR A 104 -10.20 7.05 0.44
C THR A 104 -9.40 5.81 0.83
N VAL A 105 -8.08 5.86 0.72
CA VAL A 105 -7.18 4.74 1.02
C VAL A 105 -6.03 5.25 1.87
N ASP A 106 -5.68 4.49 2.89
CA ASP A 106 -4.47 4.73 3.67
C ASP A 106 -3.53 3.52 3.54
N TYR A 107 -2.29 3.77 3.12
CA TYR A 107 -1.24 2.75 3.13
C TYR A 107 -0.67 2.59 4.54
N ALA A 108 -1.57 2.23 5.44
CA ALA A 108 -1.38 1.95 6.85
C ALA A 108 -2.43 0.91 7.30
N PRO A 109 -2.16 0.19 8.39
CA PRO A 109 -0.99 0.23 9.25
C PRO A 109 0.23 -0.48 8.66
N ASP A 110 1.42 -0.09 9.15
CA ASP A 110 2.62 -0.92 9.03
C ASP A 110 2.45 -2.17 9.91
N ALA A 111 2.47 -3.35 9.29
CA ALA A 111 2.29 -4.64 9.94
C ALA A 111 3.63 -5.37 10.16
N ASP A 112 4.74 -4.74 9.84
CA ASP A 112 6.07 -5.31 10.03
C ASP A 112 6.41 -5.44 11.52
N ILE A 113 6.98 -6.56 11.88
CA ILE A 113 7.36 -6.91 13.26
C ILE A 113 8.86 -6.62 13.44
N THR A 114 9.24 -5.77 14.39
CA THR A 114 10.66 -5.48 14.61
C THR A 114 10.96 -4.89 15.99
N ASP A 115 12.19 -5.16 16.47
CA ASP A 115 12.83 -4.50 17.60
C ASP A 115 13.87 -3.44 17.18
N GLN A 116 13.99 -3.16 15.88
CA GLN A 116 14.91 -2.15 15.37
C GLN A 116 14.76 -0.80 16.12
N PRO A 117 15.89 -0.06 16.26
CA PRO A 117 15.84 1.32 16.77
C PRO A 117 14.83 2.19 16.03
N ASP A 118 14.22 3.16 16.72
CA ASP A 118 13.11 3.97 16.21
C ASP A 118 13.36 4.64 14.85
N ARG A 119 14.62 4.99 14.55
CA ARG A 119 14.98 5.68 13.31
C ARG A 119 15.40 4.75 12.17
N ASP A 120 15.40 3.45 12.40
CA ASP A 120 15.67 2.47 11.35
C ASP A 120 14.51 2.40 10.34
N ILE A 121 14.68 1.60 9.29
CA ILE A 121 13.77 1.60 8.11
C ILE A 121 12.33 1.35 8.53
N VAL A 122 12.08 0.30 9.30
CA VAL A 122 10.79 0.05 9.94
C VAL A 122 10.72 0.79 11.26
N GLY A 123 11.61 0.49 12.21
CA GLY A 123 11.78 1.21 13.46
C GLY A 123 10.45 1.44 14.21
N ASP A 124 10.16 2.72 14.51
CA ASP A 124 8.96 3.13 15.25
C ASP A 124 7.65 3.07 14.45
N ARG A 125 7.71 2.71 13.16
CA ARG A 125 6.52 2.42 12.34
C ARG A 125 5.87 1.09 12.74
N SER A 126 6.64 0.16 13.33
CA SER A 126 6.15 -1.10 13.89
C SER A 126 5.44 -0.90 15.24
N PHE A 127 4.39 -1.67 15.49
CA PHE A 127 3.75 -1.75 16.82
C PHE A 127 4.58 -2.54 17.84
N GLY A 128 5.70 -3.16 17.44
CA GLY A 128 6.65 -3.82 18.33
C GLY A 128 7.16 -5.16 17.81
N ALA A 129 7.96 -5.82 18.65
CA ALA A 129 8.66 -7.06 18.33
C ALA A 129 7.85 -8.33 18.66
N GLU A 130 6.85 -8.21 19.54
CA GLU A 130 6.03 -9.36 19.95
C GLU A 130 4.89 -9.59 18.96
N PRO A 131 4.92 -10.67 18.15
CA PRO A 131 4.04 -10.82 16.98
C PRO A 131 2.55 -10.78 17.33
N GLU A 132 2.12 -11.48 18.36
CA GLU A 132 0.71 -11.54 18.76
C GLU A 132 0.24 -10.23 19.40
N VAL A 133 1.14 -9.48 20.02
CA VAL A 133 0.81 -8.13 20.56
C VAL A 133 0.69 -7.16 19.40
N ALA A 134 1.67 -7.12 18.50
CA ALA A 134 1.66 -6.25 17.33
C ALA A 134 0.41 -6.49 16.46
N ARG A 135 0.05 -7.77 16.20
CA ARG A 135 -1.17 -8.14 15.47
C ARG A 135 -2.43 -7.48 16.04
N LYS A 136 -2.57 -7.46 17.38
CA LYS A 136 -3.74 -6.83 18.03
C LYS A 136 -3.84 -5.32 17.72
N TYR A 137 -2.71 -4.62 17.71
CA TYR A 137 -2.66 -3.20 17.40
C TYR A 137 -2.85 -2.93 15.91
N VAL A 138 -2.23 -3.72 15.03
CA VAL A 138 -2.44 -3.66 13.58
C VAL A 138 -3.92 -3.83 13.25
N LEU A 139 -4.57 -4.85 13.85
CA LEU A 139 -6.00 -5.10 13.68
C LEU A 139 -6.85 -3.90 14.17
N ALA A 140 -6.55 -3.38 15.35
CA ALA A 140 -7.26 -2.25 15.92
C ALA A 140 -7.14 -0.98 15.06
N PHE A 141 -5.94 -0.69 14.56
CA PHE A 141 -5.70 0.46 13.68
C PHE A 141 -6.47 0.32 12.37
N ALA A 142 -6.34 -0.82 11.70
CA ALA A 142 -7.05 -1.10 10.45
C ALA A 142 -8.58 -1.01 10.61
N GLN A 143 -9.12 -1.59 11.69
CA GLN A 143 -10.55 -1.48 11.99
C GLN A 143 -10.98 -0.03 12.24
N GLY A 144 -10.14 0.78 12.92
CA GLY A 144 -10.43 2.19 13.13
C GLY A 144 -10.52 2.99 11.83
N LEU A 145 -9.61 2.78 10.89
CA LEU A 145 -9.69 3.39 9.55
C LEU A 145 -10.99 3.00 8.82
N ARG A 146 -11.35 1.71 8.87
CA ARG A 146 -12.60 1.22 8.27
C ARG A 146 -13.85 1.82 8.92
N ASP A 147 -13.88 1.98 10.23
CA ASP A 147 -14.98 2.64 10.94
C ASP A 147 -15.21 4.08 10.44
N ALA A 148 -14.19 4.70 9.85
CA ALA A 148 -14.26 6.02 9.24
C ALA A 148 -14.49 6.00 7.71
N GLY A 149 -14.62 4.83 7.08
CA GLY A 149 -14.79 4.68 5.64
C GLY A 149 -13.50 4.90 4.83
N VAL A 150 -12.32 4.73 5.44
CA VAL A 150 -11.02 4.70 4.76
C VAL A 150 -10.59 3.25 4.62
N GLN A 151 -10.17 2.85 3.41
CA GLN A 151 -9.62 1.51 3.17
C GLN A 151 -8.19 1.44 3.71
N PRO A 152 -7.92 0.61 4.73
CA PRO A 152 -6.56 0.38 5.18
C PRO A 152 -5.83 -0.59 4.24
N VAL A 153 -4.51 -0.43 4.15
CA VAL A 153 -3.63 -1.34 3.39
C VAL A 153 -2.50 -1.79 4.30
N LEU A 154 -2.52 -3.06 4.69
CA LEU A 154 -1.46 -3.65 5.49
C LEU A 154 -0.17 -3.77 4.68
N LYS A 155 0.97 -3.42 5.27
CA LYS A 155 2.28 -3.43 4.61
C LYS A 155 3.40 -3.84 5.57
N HIS A 156 4.49 -4.45 5.10
CA HIS A 156 4.82 -4.81 3.70
C HIS A 156 4.91 -6.34 3.59
N PHE A 157 3.87 -6.98 3.07
CA PHE A 157 3.87 -8.43 2.90
C PHE A 157 5.07 -8.90 2.05
N PRO A 158 5.78 -9.99 2.43
CA PRO A 158 5.54 -10.91 3.53
C PRO A 158 6.25 -10.57 4.85
N GLY A 159 6.69 -9.35 5.06
CA GLY A 159 7.29 -8.83 6.28
C GLY A 159 8.69 -8.27 6.07
N HIS A 160 8.84 -6.96 6.33
CA HIS A 160 10.11 -6.22 6.19
C HIS A 160 10.88 -6.11 7.49
N GLY A 161 10.24 -6.39 8.64
CA GLY A 161 10.78 -6.04 9.96
C GLY A 161 12.09 -6.73 10.33
N HIS A 162 12.30 -7.97 9.85
CA HIS A 162 13.55 -8.73 10.05
C HIS A 162 14.40 -8.85 8.78
N ALA A 163 14.09 -8.06 7.75
CA ALA A 163 14.87 -8.06 6.53
C ALA A 163 16.20 -7.31 6.70
N THR A 164 17.22 -7.72 5.94
CA THR A 164 18.53 -7.08 5.95
C THR A 164 18.62 -6.07 4.80
N GLY A 165 18.82 -4.79 5.13
CA GLY A 165 19.01 -3.73 4.16
C GLY A 165 17.78 -2.84 3.97
N ASP A 166 17.85 -1.98 2.96
CA ASP A 166 16.89 -0.92 2.65
C ASP A 166 16.48 -1.04 1.19
N SER A 167 15.20 -1.34 0.93
CA SER A 167 14.65 -1.53 -0.42
C SER A 167 14.73 -0.27 -1.29
N HIS A 168 14.89 0.93 -0.69
CA HIS A 168 15.21 2.15 -1.43
C HIS A 168 16.64 2.14 -2.01
N LYS A 169 17.54 1.33 -1.47
CA LYS A 169 18.95 1.24 -1.89
C LYS A 169 19.27 0.02 -2.73
N GLY A 170 18.46 -1.03 -2.67
CA GLY A 170 18.67 -2.27 -3.40
C GLY A 170 17.73 -3.40 -3.00
N LEU A 171 17.94 -4.59 -3.56
CA LEU A 171 17.18 -5.78 -3.17
C LEU A 171 17.50 -6.16 -1.72
N VAL A 172 16.47 -6.39 -0.95
CA VAL A 172 16.52 -6.69 0.48
C VAL A 172 16.14 -8.15 0.70
N ARG A 173 16.89 -8.85 1.54
CA ARG A 173 16.64 -10.25 1.83
C ARG A 173 16.04 -10.43 3.22
N THR A 174 14.98 -11.24 3.30
CA THR A 174 14.35 -11.62 4.57
C THR A 174 14.98 -12.88 5.16
N PRO A 175 14.69 -13.23 6.42
CA PRO A 175 14.82 -14.60 6.89
C PRO A 175 14.06 -15.60 6.00
N PRO A 176 14.38 -16.92 6.07
CA PRO A 176 13.67 -17.96 5.33
C PRO A 176 12.17 -17.96 5.64
N LEU A 177 11.33 -18.38 4.68
CA LEU A 177 9.87 -18.41 4.81
C LEU A 177 9.38 -19.11 6.09
N ALA A 178 10.06 -20.18 6.51
CA ALA A 178 9.71 -20.90 7.74
C ALA A 178 9.86 -20.02 9.01
N SER A 179 10.79 -19.06 9.01
CA SER A 179 10.95 -18.08 10.09
C SER A 179 9.91 -16.97 9.98
N LEU A 180 9.66 -16.45 8.77
CA LEU A 180 8.62 -15.44 8.55
C LEU A 180 7.24 -15.94 9.02
N ARG A 181 6.90 -17.21 8.78
CA ARG A 181 5.63 -17.80 9.24
C ARG A 181 5.45 -17.77 10.77
N LYS A 182 6.55 -17.75 11.51
CA LYS A 182 6.52 -17.73 12.98
C LYS A 182 6.39 -16.33 13.56
N VAL A 183 6.89 -15.32 12.84
CA VAL A 183 7.02 -13.95 13.32
C VAL A 183 6.33 -12.96 12.37
N ASP A 184 6.95 -12.65 11.23
CA ASP A 184 6.55 -11.53 10.37
C ASP A 184 5.21 -11.71 9.68
N LEU A 185 4.80 -12.95 9.47
CA LEU A 185 3.51 -13.30 8.86
C LEU A 185 2.38 -13.48 9.89
N VAL A 186 2.65 -13.32 11.19
CA VAL A 186 1.61 -13.40 12.25
C VAL A 186 0.52 -12.34 12.07
N PRO A 187 0.81 -11.08 11.70
CA PRO A 187 -0.24 -10.09 11.45
C PRO A 187 -1.20 -10.46 10.32
N TYR A 188 -0.80 -11.34 9.41
CA TYR A 188 -1.63 -11.78 8.27
C TYR A 188 -2.45 -13.04 8.57
N ARG A 189 -2.28 -13.67 9.75
CA ARG A 189 -3.15 -14.80 10.17
C ARG A 189 -4.57 -14.31 10.35
N ASP A 190 -5.53 -15.18 10.01
CA ASP A 190 -6.95 -14.88 10.12
C ASP A 190 -7.32 -13.52 9.50
N ILE A 191 -6.73 -13.24 8.35
CA ILE A 191 -6.78 -11.92 7.67
C ILE A 191 -8.22 -11.44 7.44
N GLY A 192 -9.19 -12.35 7.41
CA GLY A 192 -10.61 -12.03 7.33
C GLY A 192 -11.15 -11.22 8.51
N GLU A 193 -10.50 -11.25 9.68
CA GLU A 193 -10.89 -10.44 10.85
C GLU A 193 -10.73 -8.94 10.62
N TYR A 194 -9.82 -8.56 9.71
CA TYR A 194 -9.64 -7.17 9.32
C TYR A 194 -10.80 -6.63 8.49
N GLY A 195 -11.57 -7.52 7.85
CA GLY A 195 -12.65 -7.18 6.93
C GLY A 195 -12.13 -6.62 5.60
N GLU A 196 -12.73 -5.55 5.11
CA GLU A 196 -12.36 -4.96 3.80
C GLU A 196 -11.07 -4.14 3.90
N ILE A 197 -9.96 -4.75 3.52
CA ILE A 197 -8.63 -4.16 3.51
C ILE A 197 -7.92 -4.39 2.18
N GLY A 198 -6.83 -3.69 1.94
CA GLY A 198 -5.81 -4.03 0.95
C GLY A 198 -4.58 -4.65 1.61
N VAL A 199 -3.71 -5.24 0.81
CA VAL A 199 -2.36 -5.67 1.22
C VAL A 199 -1.34 -5.14 0.22
N MET A 200 -0.29 -4.51 0.72
CA MET A 200 0.85 -4.07 -0.07
C MET A 200 1.97 -5.10 -0.01
N VAL A 201 2.44 -5.54 -1.18
CA VAL A 201 3.56 -6.48 -1.29
C VAL A 201 4.86 -5.70 -1.45
N GLY A 202 5.81 -5.91 -0.55
CA GLY A 202 7.11 -5.25 -0.53
C GLY A 202 8.12 -5.84 -1.54
N HIS A 203 9.23 -5.13 -1.74
CA HIS A 203 10.31 -5.53 -2.66
C HIS A 203 11.35 -6.43 -1.96
N LEU A 204 10.91 -7.58 -1.47
CA LEU A 204 11.69 -8.47 -0.61
C LEU A 204 12.04 -9.78 -1.34
N ASP A 205 13.30 -10.21 -1.25
CA ASP A 205 13.70 -11.57 -1.59
C ASP A 205 13.51 -12.48 -0.36
N VAL A 206 12.65 -13.47 -0.49
CA VAL A 206 12.39 -14.46 0.55
C VAL A 206 13.04 -15.77 0.17
N PRO A 207 14.08 -16.23 0.89
CA PRO A 207 14.67 -17.54 0.67
C PRO A 207 13.61 -18.65 0.66
N ASP A 208 13.77 -19.60 -0.25
CA ASP A 208 12.87 -20.73 -0.49
C ASP A 208 11.47 -20.38 -1.04
N LEU A 209 11.21 -19.09 -1.33
CA LEU A 209 9.95 -18.64 -1.95
C LEU A 209 10.14 -17.91 -3.27
N THR A 210 11.01 -16.90 -3.30
CA THR A 210 11.08 -15.96 -4.43
C THR A 210 12.29 -16.12 -5.33
N GLY A 211 13.31 -16.88 -4.87
CA GLY A 211 14.48 -17.25 -5.69
C GLY A 211 15.29 -16.06 -6.20
N GLY A 212 15.47 -15.01 -5.39
CA GLY A 212 16.19 -13.80 -5.74
C GLY A 212 15.35 -12.75 -6.49
N THR A 213 14.07 -13.03 -6.74
CA THR A 213 13.14 -12.07 -7.35
C THR A 213 12.43 -11.28 -6.25
N PRO A 214 12.26 -9.95 -6.37
CA PRO A 214 11.44 -9.20 -5.42
C PRO A 214 10.03 -9.78 -5.31
N SER A 215 9.50 -9.91 -4.09
CA SER A 215 8.16 -10.47 -3.83
C SER A 215 7.08 -9.80 -4.67
N THR A 216 7.21 -8.50 -4.91
CA THR A 216 6.31 -7.71 -5.78
C THR A 216 6.24 -8.23 -7.23
N LEU A 217 7.29 -8.89 -7.72
CA LEU A 217 7.38 -9.44 -9.08
C LEU A 217 7.33 -10.97 -9.09
N SER A 218 7.05 -11.60 -7.95
CA SER A 218 7.14 -13.05 -7.75
C SER A 218 5.77 -13.69 -7.56
N ALA A 219 5.30 -14.47 -8.53
CA ALA A 219 4.02 -15.18 -8.43
C ALA A 219 3.90 -16.09 -7.18
N PRO A 220 4.97 -16.77 -6.69
CA PRO A 220 4.92 -17.50 -5.42
C PRO A 220 4.50 -16.63 -4.23
N ALA A 221 4.94 -15.36 -4.14
CA ALA A 221 4.56 -14.47 -3.04
C ALA A 221 3.05 -14.17 -3.03
N TYR A 222 2.48 -13.89 -4.21
CA TYR A 222 1.02 -13.70 -4.34
C TYR A 222 0.25 -14.98 -4.05
N ARG A 223 0.74 -16.15 -4.49
CA ARG A 223 0.11 -17.44 -4.17
C ARG A 223 0.12 -17.72 -2.66
N LEU A 224 1.21 -17.38 -1.96
CA LEU A 224 1.28 -17.48 -0.50
C LEU A 224 0.16 -16.67 0.14
N LEU A 225 0.00 -15.40 -0.22
CA LEU A 225 -1.04 -14.53 0.33
C LEU A 225 -2.46 -15.04 -0.02
N ARG A 226 -2.69 -15.42 -1.29
CA ARG A 226 -4.00 -15.85 -1.76
C ARG A 226 -4.44 -17.22 -1.21
N LYS A 227 -3.52 -18.20 -1.16
CA LYS A 227 -3.86 -19.58 -0.81
C LYS A 227 -3.66 -19.89 0.66
N ASP A 228 -2.50 -19.51 1.22
CA ASP A 228 -2.16 -19.92 2.59
C ASP A 228 -2.80 -18.98 3.62
N TYR A 229 -3.02 -17.71 3.27
CA TYR A 229 -3.70 -16.72 4.10
C TYR A 229 -5.14 -16.42 3.65
N ALA A 230 -5.62 -17.06 2.58
CA ALA A 230 -6.99 -16.94 2.05
C ALA A 230 -7.44 -15.48 1.80
N PHE A 231 -6.52 -14.61 1.37
CA PHE A 231 -6.82 -13.21 1.15
C PHE A 231 -7.45 -12.95 -0.21
N ASP A 232 -8.67 -12.40 -0.22
CA ASP A 232 -9.41 -12.10 -1.45
C ASP A 232 -9.52 -10.62 -1.79
N GLY A 233 -9.05 -9.72 -0.92
CA GLY A 233 -9.05 -8.28 -1.14
C GLY A 233 -8.02 -7.83 -2.19
N PRO A 234 -7.99 -6.52 -2.54
CA PRO A 234 -7.05 -5.98 -3.50
C PRO A 234 -5.60 -6.06 -2.98
N VAL A 235 -4.69 -6.48 -3.86
CA VAL A 235 -3.25 -6.50 -3.59
C VAL A 235 -2.57 -5.44 -4.44
N ILE A 236 -1.86 -4.54 -3.79
CA ILE A 236 -1.09 -3.47 -4.43
C ILE A 236 0.42 -3.72 -4.29
N THR A 237 1.19 -3.27 -5.26
CA THR A 237 2.65 -3.26 -5.15
C THR A 237 3.12 -2.14 -4.23
N ASP A 238 4.26 -2.31 -3.60
CA ASP A 238 5.08 -1.21 -3.16
C ASP A 238 5.58 -0.39 -4.37
N ASP A 239 6.25 0.73 -4.17
CA ASP A 239 6.60 1.70 -5.20
C ASP A 239 7.55 1.15 -6.27
N LEU A 240 7.01 0.91 -7.45
CA LEU A 240 7.77 0.41 -8.61
C LEU A 240 8.62 1.48 -9.30
N GLY A 241 8.39 2.77 -9.01
CA GLY A 241 8.98 3.88 -9.74
C GLY A 241 10.13 4.59 -9.04
N ALA A 242 10.28 4.44 -7.73
CA ALA A 242 11.28 5.17 -6.94
C ALA A 242 12.27 4.27 -6.20
N MET A 243 11.93 3.00 -5.95
CA MET A 243 12.77 2.11 -5.14
C MET A 243 13.79 1.34 -5.98
N LYS A 244 15.09 1.42 -5.61
CA LYS A 244 16.19 0.78 -6.34
C LYS A 244 16.12 -0.73 -6.38
N ALA A 245 15.42 -1.37 -5.45
CA ALA A 245 15.12 -2.80 -5.50
C ALA A 245 14.48 -3.22 -6.83
N ILE A 246 13.74 -2.32 -7.48
CA ILE A 246 13.09 -2.53 -8.77
C ILE A 246 13.79 -1.75 -9.88
N THR A 247 13.97 -0.43 -9.71
CA THR A 247 14.42 0.48 -10.79
C THR A 247 15.84 0.20 -11.28
N ALA A 248 16.67 -0.48 -10.47
CA ALA A 248 18.00 -0.93 -10.89
C ALA A 248 17.97 -2.08 -11.90
N GLN A 249 16.85 -2.81 -12.01
CA GLN A 249 16.76 -4.02 -12.82
C GLN A 249 15.72 -3.90 -13.95
N TYR A 250 14.65 -3.12 -13.72
CA TYR A 250 13.52 -3.04 -14.63
C TYR A 250 13.12 -1.59 -14.89
N PRO A 251 12.92 -1.20 -16.17
CA PRO A 251 12.21 0.04 -16.47
C PRO A 251 10.75 -0.09 -16.01
N LEU A 252 10.14 1.05 -15.61
CA LEU A 252 8.82 1.08 -14.99
C LEU A 252 7.72 0.31 -15.77
N PRO A 253 7.56 0.43 -17.10
CA PRO A 253 6.53 -0.32 -17.82
C PRO A 253 6.69 -1.84 -17.69
N ALA A 254 7.93 -2.34 -17.74
CA ALA A 254 8.23 -3.75 -17.58
C ALA A 254 8.00 -4.23 -16.13
N ALA A 255 8.34 -3.41 -15.13
CA ALA A 255 8.07 -3.71 -13.74
C ALA A 255 6.56 -3.82 -13.46
N VAL A 256 5.77 -2.88 -13.99
CA VAL A 256 4.30 -2.90 -13.87
C VAL A 256 3.71 -4.14 -14.52
N LEU A 257 4.11 -4.46 -15.75
CA LEU A 257 3.64 -5.68 -16.44
C LEU A 257 3.97 -6.94 -15.63
N LYS A 258 5.22 -7.08 -15.18
CA LYS A 258 5.66 -8.24 -14.38
C LYS A 258 4.87 -8.36 -13.06
N ALA A 259 4.61 -7.26 -12.37
CA ALA A 259 3.84 -7.27 -11.13
C ALA A 259 2.39 -7.74 -11.36
N LEU A 260 1.73 -7.26 -12.41
CA LEU A 260 0.37 -7.69 -12.77
C LEU A 260 0.33 -9.16 -13.20
N GLN A 261 1.31 -9.62 -13.97
CA GLN A 261 1.47 -11.03 -14.33
C GLN A 261 1.69 -11.91 -13.10
N ALA A 262 2.48 -11.44 -12.12
CA ALA A 262 2.75 -12.15 -10.88
C ALA A 262 1.54 -12.29 -9.97
N GLY A 263 0.56 -11.37 -10.03
CA GLY A 263 -0.66 -11.45 -9.23
C GLY A 263 -1.11 -10.16 -8.54
N ALA A 264 -0.40 -9.04 -8.74
CA ALA A 264 -0.84 -7.74 -8.24
C ALA A 264 -2.16 -7.31 -8.91
N ASP A 265 -3.06 -6.72 -8.15
CA ASP A 265 -4.29 -6.12 -8.68
C ASP A 265 -4.10 -4.64 -9.00
N GLN A 266 -3.19 -3.98 -8.30
CA GLN A 266 -2.82 -2.58 -8.53
C GLN A 266 -1.30 -2.43 -8.54
N ALA A 267 -0.79 -1.63 -9.46
CA ALA A 267 0.60 -1.19 -9.48
C ALA A 267 0.68 0.26 -9.01
N LEU A 268 1.59 0.53 -8.08
CA LEU A 268 1.90 1.86 -7.55
C LEU A 268 3.24 2.36 -8.09
N TRP A 269 3.31 3.62 -8.47
CA TRP A 269 4.57 4.34 -8.60
C TRP A 269 4.40 5.81 -8.19
N SER A 270 5.24 6.27 -7.26
CA SER A 270 5.19 7.63 -6.71
C SER A 270 5.89 8.67 -7.59
N SER A 271 6.78 8.24 -8.47
CA SER A 271 7.56 9.13 -9.36
C SER A 271 6.72 9.90 -10.37
N GLY A 272 5.42 9.56 -10.51
CA GLY A 272 4.54 10.17 -11.50
C GLY A 272 4.95 9.87 -12.95
N GLY A 273 4.27 10.49 -13.91
CA GLY A 273 4.61 10.36 -15.34
C GLY A 273 4.47 8.95 -15.91
N ASN A 274 4.98 8.74 -17.12
CA ASN A 274 5.07 7.46 -17.84
C ASN A 274 3.75 6.67 -18.03
N VAL A 275 2.60 7.23 -17.67
CA VAL A 275 1.31 6.52 -17.70
C VAL A 275 1.00 6.03 -19.11
N GLY A 276 1.17 6.87 -20.13
CA GLY A 276 0.95 6.49 -21.53
C GLY A 276 1.81 5.32 -21.96
N THR A 277 3.11 5.31 -21.62
CA THR A 277 4.04 4.23 -21.94
C THR A 277 3.65 2.94 -21.23
N VAL A 278 3.26 3.02 -19.95
CA VAL A 278 2.77 1.87 -19.18
C VAL A 278 1.51 1.32 -19.83
N LEU A 279 0.53 2.16 -20.17
CA LEU A 279 -0.71 1.74 -20.84
C LEU A 279 -0.42 1.02 -22.16
N THR A 280 0.41 1.62 -23.02
CA THR A 280 0.80 0.99 -24.30
C THR A 280 1.43 -0.39 -24.08
N THR A 281 2.31 -0.53 -23.08
CA THR A 281 2.93 -1.82 -22.74
C THR A 281 1.89 -2.85 -22.31
N LEU A 282 0.93 -2.45 -21.48
CA LEU A 282 -0.12 -3.35 -20.99
C LEU A 282 -1.11 -3.74 -22.11
N GLU A 283 -1.46 -2.81 -22.98
CA GLU A 283 -2.31 -3.06 -24.16
C GLU A 283 -1.66 -4.04 -25.13
N GLN A 284 -0.37 -3.87 -25.40
CA GLN A 284 0.41 -4.80 -26.22
C GLN A 284 0.48 -6.18 -25.59
N ALA A 285 0.76 -6.28 -24.29
CA ALA A 285 0.81 -7.53 -23.56
C ALA A 285 -0.57 -8.23 -23.50
N LEU A 286 -1.64 -7.46 -23.44
CA LEU A 286 -3.01 -7.99 -23.51
C LEU A 286 -3.31 -8.54 -24.91
N ALA A 287 -2.93 -7.82 -25.96
CA ALA A 287 -3.14 -8.22 -27.34
C ALA A 287 -2.33 -9.46 -27.74
N SER A 288 -1.10 -9.61 -27.22
CA SER A 288 -0.26 -10.81 -27.43
C SER A 288 -0.64 -12.01 -26.57
N GLY A 289 -1.43 -11.79 -25.50
CA GLY A 289 -1.74 -12.82 -24.51
C GLY A 289 -0.69 -12.96 -23.38
N ASP A 290 0.38 -12.19 -23.40
CA ASP A 290 1.40 -12.17 -22.31
C ASP A 290 0.82 -11.71 -20.98
N LEU A 291 -0.22 -10.85 -21.02
CA LEU A 291 -1.07 -10.53 -19.89
C LEU A 291 -2.47 -11.07 -20.15
N PRO A 292 -2.87 -12.19 -19.55
CA PRO A 292 -4.18 -12.79 -19.82
C PRO A 292 -5.34 -11.87 -19.43
N ALA A 293 -6.34 -11.72 -20.29
CA ALA A 293 -7.55 -10.92 -20.01
C ALA A 293 -8.26 -11.39 -18.72
N ALA A 294 -8.24 -12.69 -18.43
CA ALA A 294 -8.79 -13.23 -17.18
C ALA A 294 -8.10 -12.63 -15.94
N ARG A 295 -6.75 -12.45 -15.97
CA ARG A 295 -5.99 -11.85 -14.89
C ARG A 295 -6.37 -10.39 -14.69
N VAL A 296 -6.55 -9.65 -15.79
CA VAL A 296 -6.99 -8.24 -15.73
C VAL A 296 -8.40 -8.13 -15.14
N ASN A 297 -9.32 -8.98 -15.59
CA ASN A 297 -10.69 -8.99 -15.08
C ASN A 297 -10.75 -9.34 -13.58
N GLU A 298 -9.94 -10.30 -13.14
CA GLU A 298 -9.81 -10.67 -11.72
C GLU A 298 -9.32 -9.47 -10.88
N ALA A 299 -8.28 -8.76 -11.34
CA ALA A 299 -7.77 -7.56 -10.68
C ALA A 299 -8.82 -6.46 -10.62
N LEU A 300 -9.48 -6.18 -11.74
CA LEU A 300 -10.53 -5.15 -11.82
C LEU A 300 -11.70 -5.47 -10.89
N THR A 301 -12.12 -6.74 -10.81
CA THR A 301 -13.20 -7.16 -9.91
C THR A 301 -12.86 -6.83 -8.47
N ARG A 302 -11.66 -7.21 -7.96
CA ARG A 302 -11.25 -6.90 -6.60
C ARG A 302 -11.17 -5.40 -6.33
N VAL A 303 -10.54 -4.67 -7.24
CA VAL A 303 -10.37 -3.21 -7.10
C VAL A 303 -11.71 -2.48 -7.11
N LEU A 304 -12.63 -2.83 -8.02
CA LEU A 304 -13.93 -2.19 -8.12
C LEU A 304 -14.85 -2.56 -6.95
N THR A 305 -14.76 -3.79 -6.44
CA THR A 305 -15.48 -4.21 -5.23
C THR A 305 -15.03 -3.39 -4.03
N ALA A 306 -13.73 -3.25 -3.81
CA ALA A 306 -13.17 -2.46 -2.72
C ALA A 306 -13.58 -0.97 -2.81
N LYS A 307 -13.61 -0.40 -4.02
CA LYS A 307 -14.06 1.00 -4.22
C LYS A 307 -15.53 1.23 -3.84
N ARG A 308 -16.40 0.25 -4.05
CA ARG A 308 -17.83 0.36 -3.72
C ARG A 308 -18.07 0.30 -2.21
N ALA A 309 -17.26 -0.41 -1.49
CA ALA A 309 -17.36 -0.56 -0.06
C ALA A 309 -16.94 0.71 0.72
N CYS A 310 -16.11 1.55 0.11
CA CYS A 310 -15.59 2.79 0.70
C CYS A 310 -16.21 4.07 0.09
N GLY A 311 -17.25 3.92 -0.74
CA GLY A 311 -17.93 5.00 -1.45
C GLY A 311 -19.09 5.65 -0.67
#